data_56c52f9c5efb50f0ce80540f1b0d7344
#
_entry.id   56c52f9c5efb50f0ce80540f1b0d7344
#
_cell.length_a   1.000
_cell.length_b   1.000
_cell.length_c   1.000
_cell.angle_alpha   90.00
_cell.angle_beta   90.00
_cell.angle_gamma   90.00
#
_symmetry.space_group_name_H-M   'P 1'
#
loop_
_entity.id
_entity.type
_entity.pdbx_description
1 polymer ?
#
loop_
_entity_poly.entity_id
_entity_poly.type
_entity_poly.pdbx_seq_one_letter_code
_entity_poly.pdbx_strand_id
1 'polypeptide(L)'
;MKVQFETRRLRLRVGNAEFAALRAGDTLVVSLDWPGRPWRLALIAGDSVRIATSGEEVTLVLPRTDLDALATRLPARDGLRYTVELPSGPLDLRFEVDLHDGRTRPR
;
A
#
# COMPACT_ATOMS: atom_id res chain seq x y z
N MET A 1 -0.11 5.36 6.70
CA MET A 1 -0.61 4.85 5.41
C MET A 1 -2.10 5.15 5.30
N LYS A 2 -2.51 5.66 4.17
CA LYS A 2 -3.92 5.89 3.89
C LYS A 2 -4.41 4.84 2.91
N VAL A 3 -5.61 4.32 3.17
CA VAL A 3 -6.20 3.27 2.34
C VAL A 3 -7.56 3.76 1.87
N GLN A 4 -7.78 3.71 0.57
CA GLN A 4 -9.03 4.13 -0.03
C GLN A 4 -9.61 2.99 -0.85
N PHE A 5 -10.83 2.60 -0.52
CA PHE A 5 -11.52 1.50 -1.18
C PHE A 5 -12.58 2.03 -2.12
N GLU A 6 -12.63 1.44 -3.30
CA GLU A 6 -13.75 1.58 -4.24
C GLU A 6 -14.11 0.20 -4.72
N THR A 7 -15.20 0.08 -5.44
CA THR A 7 -15.72 -1.24 -5.80
C THR A 7 -14.68 -2.14 -6.45
N ARG A 8 -13.86 -1.61 -7.34
CA ARG A 8 -12.84 -2.41 -8.01
C ARG A 8 -11.47 -1.76 -7.99
N ARG A 9 -11.24 -0.94 -6.97
CA ARG A 9 -9.97 -0.22 -6.84
C ARG A 9 -9.57 -0.12 -5.39
N LEU A 10 -8.31 -0.37 -5.15
CA LEU A 10 -7.70 -0.17 -3.84
C LEU A 10 -6.52 0.76 -4.04
N ARG A 11 -6.54 1.86 -3.34
CA ARG A 11 -5.50 2.87 -3.40
C ARG A 11 -4.79 2.95 -2.06
N LEU A 12 -3.47 2.82 -2.11
CA LEU A 12 -2.62 2.94 -0.93
C LEU A 12 -1.75 4.16 -1.09
N ARG A 13 -1.71 5.01 -0.08
CA ARG A 13 -0.85 6.18 -0.09
C ARG A 13 -0.01 6.18 1.18
N VAL A 14 1.30 6.27 1.01
CA VAL A 14 2.23 6.26 2.12
C VAL A 14 3.03 7.55 2.13
N GLY A 15 3.49 7.94 3.31
CA GLY A 15 4.41 9.05 3.44
C GLY A 15 5.82 8.63 3.11
N ASN A 16 6.71 9.61 3.08
CA ASN A 16 8.10 9.38 2.72
C ASN A 16 8.78 8.44 3.72
N ALA A 17 8.56 8.62 5.01
CA ALA A 17 9.15 7.76 6.03
C ALA A 17 8.59 6.35 5.96
N GLU A 18 7.29 6.21 5.69
CA GLU A 18 6.69 4.90 5.55
C GLU A 18 7.23 4.17 4.32
N PHE A 19 7.45 4.89 3.24
CA PHE A 19 8.01 4.30 2.03
C PHE A 19 9.42 3.78 2.29
N ALA A 20 10.24 4.56 3.00
CA ALA A 20 11.58 4.12 3.36
C ALA A 20 11.55 2.87 4.24
N ALA A 21 10.64 2.83 5.20
CA ALA A 21 10.49 1.67 6.08
C ALA A 21 10.06 0.44 5.28
N LEU A 22 9.13 0.60 4.36
CA LEU A 22 8.67 -0.50 3.52
C LEU A 22 9.82 -1.07 2.69
N ARG A 23 10.63 -0.20 2.11
CA ARG A 23 11.79 -0.63 1.32
C ARG A 23 12.85 -1.31 2.18
N ALA A 24 12.93 -0.94 3.45
CA ALA A 24 13.87 -1.54 4.39
C ALA A 24 13.40 -2.91 4.90
N GLY A 25 12.18 -3.31 4.57
CA GLY A 25 11.66 -4.61 4.97
C GLY A 25 10.63 -4.57 6.08
N ASP A 26 10.24 -3.38 6.52
CA ASP A 26 9.23 -3.26 7.56
C ASP A 26 7.84 -3.51 7.01
N THR A 27 6.93 -3.92 7.89
CA THR A 27 5.53 -4.10 7.57
C THR A 27 4.77 -2.82 7.92
N LEU A 28 3.98 -2.31 6.98
CA LEU A 28 3.07 -1.21 7.27
C LEU A 28 1.69 -1.78 7.53
N VAL A 29 1.01 -1.30 8.57
CA VAL A 29 -0.27 -1.86 8.97
C VAL A 29 -1.29 -0.74 9.19
N VAL A 30 -2.52 -0.97 8.69
CA VAL A 30 -3.69 -0.17 9.00
C VAL A 30 -4.70 -1.09 9.64
N SER A 31 -5.25 -0.69 10.78
CA SER A 31 -6.22 -1.49 11.52
C SER A 31 -7.52 -0.71 11.69
N LEU A 32 -8.63 -1.43 11.64
CA LEU A 32 -9.95 -0.90 11.95
C LEU A 32 -10.59 -1.79 13.00
N ASP A 33 -11.12 -1.16 14.04
CA ASP A 33 -11.81 -1.86 15.12
C ASP A 33 -13.31 -1.80 14.89
N TRP A 34 -13.79 -2.61 13.95
CA TRP A 34 -15.24 -2.73 13.77
C TRP A 34 -15.86 -3.39 14.98
N PRO A 35 -17.04 -2.97 15.38
CA PRO A 35 -17.74 -3.67 16.46
C PRO A 35 -17.87 -5.15 16.14
N GLY A 36 -17.32 -5.99 17.01
CA GLY A 36 -17.39 -7.42 16.87
C GLY A 36 -16.43 -8.03 15.87
N ARG A 37 -15.65 -7.23 15.12
CA ARG A 37 -14.76 -7.79 14.10
C ARG A 37 -13.63 -6.84 13.74
N PRO A 38 -12.46 -7.02 14.30
CA PRO A 38 -11.31 -6.21 13.88
C PRO A 38 -10.88 -6.57 12.47
N TRP A 39 -10.28 -5.62 11.79
CA TRP A 39 -9.80 -5.81 10.42
C TRP A 39 -8.43 -5.18 10.28
N ARG A 40 -7.53 -5.85 9.59
CA ARG A 40 -6.17 -5.37 9.40
C ARG A 40 -5.74 -5.52 7.96
N LEU A 41 -5.05 -4.50 7.47
CA LEU A 41 -4.40 -4.53 6.17
C LEU A 41 -2.91 -4.34 6.41
N ALA A 42 -2.10 -5.29 5.97
CA ALA A 42 -0.65 -5.22 6.06
C ALA A 42 -0.06 -5.08 4.66
N LEU A 43 0.98 -4.30 4.54
CA LEU A 43 1.69 -4.07 3.29
C LEU A 43 3.15 -4.42 3.50
N ILE A 44 3.69 -5.29 2.65
CA ILE A 44 5.09 -5.70 2.72
C ILE A 44 5.72 -5.69 1.33
N ALA A 45 7.04 -5.62 1.29
CA ALA A 45 7.80 -5.78 0.06
C ALA A 45 8.15 -7.25 -0.13
N GLY A 46 8.10 -7.71 -1.36
CA GLY A 46 8.42 -9.10 -1.67
C GLY A 46 8.85 -9.27 -3.11
N ASP A 47 8.64 -10.46 -3.66
CA ASP A 47 9.14 -10.78 -5.00
C ASP A 47 8.13 -10.48 -6.10
N SER A 48 6.86 -10.45 -5.78
CA SER A 48 5.81 -10.25 -6.79
C SER A 48 4.59 -9.62 -6.15
N VAL A 49 3.68 -9.13 -7.00
CA VAL A 49 2.39 -8.62 -6.52
C VAL A 49 1.54 -9.77 -6.06
N ARG A 50 1.02 -9.66 -4.83
CA ARG A 50 0.23 -10.73 -4.27
C ARG A 50 -0.68 -10.20 -3.19
N ILE A 51 -1.86 -10.80 -3.07
CA ILE A 51 -2.79 -10.53 -1.99
C ILE A 51 -3.05 -11.87 -1.29
N ALA A 52 -2.84 -11.88 0.01
CA ALA A 52 -3.06 -13.06 0.83
C ALA A 52 -3.97 -12.69 1.99
N THR A 53 -4.81 -13.62 2.42
CA THR A 53 -5.72 -13.39 3.53
C THR A 53 -5.52 -14.46 4.59
N SER A 54 -5.66 -14.06 5.85
CA SER A 54 -5.58 -14.97 6.97
C SER A 54 -6.45 -14.39 8.08
N GLY A 55 -7.60 -15.03 8.34
CA GLY A 55 -8.56 -14.51 9.31
C GLY A 55 -9.06 -13.14 8.88
N GLU A 56 -8.91 -12.16 9.76
CA GLU A 56 -9.31 -10.78 9.47
C GLU A 56 -8.18 -9.94 8.87
N GLU A 57 -7.06 -10.55 8.58
CA GLU A 57 -5.91 -9.82 8.03
C GLU A 57 -5.78 -10.04 6.54
N VAL A 58 -5.57 -8.94 5.82
CA VAL A 58 -5.25 -8.96 4.39
C VAL A 58 -3.81 -8.47 4.27
N THR A 59 -2.96 -9.25 3.60
CA THR A 59 -1.58 -8.87 3.37
C THR A 59 -1.39 -8.59 1.89
N LEU A 60 -0.91 -7.39 1.58
CA LEU A 60 -0.56 -7.00 0.23
C LEU A 60 0.95 -7.05 0.09
N VAL A 61 1.42 -7.71 -0.96
CA VAL A 61 2.84 -7.79 -1.26
C VAL A 61 3.11 -7.02 -2.54
N LEU A 62 4.08 -6.11 -2.51
CA LEU A 62 4.52 -5.38 -3.69
C LEU A 62 5.94 -5.76 -4.03
N PRO A 63 6.28 -5.81 -5.33
CA PRO A 63 7.64 -6.21 -5.73
C PRO A 63 8.68 -5.20 -5.24
N ARG A 64 9.70 -5.69 -4.57
CA ARG A 64 10.77 -4.85 -4.07
C ARG A 64 11.46 -4.09 -5.20
N THR A 65 11.64 -4.75 -6.34
CA THR A 65 12.26 -4.11 -7.48
C THR A 65 11.46 -2.91 -7.99
N ASP A 66 10.12 -3.01 -7.96
CA ASP A 66 9.26 -1.90 -8.38
C ASP A 66 9.32 -0.75 -7.38
N LEU A 67 9.37 -1.08 -6.08
CA LEU A 67 9.50 -0.05 -5.05
C LEU A 67 10.83 0.70 -5.20
N ASP A 68 11.90 -0.02 -5.48
CA ASP A 68 13.20 0.60 -5.68
C ASP A 68 13.22 1.47 -6.94
N ALA A 69 12.59 1.00 -8.00
CA ALA A 69 12.49 1.79 -9.23
C ALA A 69 11.68 3.06 -9.00
N LEU A 70 10.59 2.96 -8.23
CA LEU A 70 9.80 4.14 -7.90
C LEU A 70 10.61 5.15 -7.11
N ALA A 71 11.45 4.68 -6.19
CA ALA A 71 12.28 5.57 -5.37
C ALA A 71 13.19 6.44 -6.24
N THR A 72 13.67 5.93 -7.35
CA THR A 72 14.55 6.69 -8.24
C THR A 72 13.80 7.72 -9.07
N ARG A 73 12.47 7.62 -9.15
CA ARG A 73 11.65 8.54 -9.93
C ARG A 73 10.97 9.62 -9.11
N LEU A 74 11.11 9.56 -7.80
CA LEU A 74 10.44 10.54 -6.95
C LEU A 74 11.07 11.92 -7.08
N PRO A 75 10.25 12.99 -7.04
CA PRO A 75 8.79 12.96 -6.90
C PRO A 75 8.13 12.47 -8.19
N ALA A 76 7.16 11.59 -8.04
CA ALA A 76 6.46 11.02 -9.18
C ALA A 76 4.97 11.34 -9.08
N ARG A 77 4.39 11.78 -10.19
CA ARG A 77 2.97 12.04 -10.25
C ARG A 77 2.18 10.75 -10.11
N ASP A 78 2.64 9.72 -10.80
CA ASP A 78 2.01 8.42 -10.75
C ASP A 78 2.90 7.46 -9.97
N GLY A 79 2.28 6.65 -9.14
CA GLY A 79 3.00 5.63 -8.40
C GLY A 79 3.03 4.32 -9.16
N LEU A 80 2.82 3.24 -8.45
CA LEU A 80 2.75 1.91 -9.02
C LEU A 80 1.30 1.52 -9.21
N ARG A 81 1.03 0.72 -10.23
CA ARG A 81 -0.32 0.33 -10.56
C ARG A 81 -0.32 -1.11 -11.04
N TYR A 82 -1.23 -1.90 -10.49
CA TYR A 82 -1.31 -3.31 -10.80
C TYR A 82 -2.76 -3.72 -11.00
N THR A 83 -2.97 -4.76 -11.80
CA THR A 83 -4.26 -5.43 -11.87
C THR A 83 -4.10 -6.79 -11.24
N VAL A 84 -4.92 -7.06 -10.23
CA VAL A 84 -4.88 -8.34 -9.51
C VAL A 84 -6.20 -9.04 -9.75
N GLU A 85 -6.13 -10.30 -10.18
CA GLU A 85 -7.33 -11.08 -10.43
C GLU A 85 -7.88 -11.64 -9.12
N LEU A 86 -9.12 -11.29 -8.82
CA LEU A 86 -9.83 -11.81 -7.68
C LEU A 86 -10.96 -12.71 -8.19
N PRO A 87 -11.54 -13.54 -7.31
CA PRO A 87 -12.66 -14.40 -7.75
C PRO A 87 -13.82 -13.62 -8.37
N SER A 88 -14.04 -12.38 -7.91
CA SER A 88 -15.13 -11.54 -8.41
C SER A 88 -14.74 -10.69 -9.60
N GLY A 89 -13.49 -10.76 -10.08
CA GLY A 89 -13.02 -9.97 -11.20
C GLY A 89 -11.73 -9.20 -10.88
N PRO A 90 -11.27 -8.36 -11.80
CA PRO A 90 -10.00 -7.64 -11.60
C PRO A 90 -10.11 -6.54 -10.56
N LEU A 91 -9.05 -6.37 -9.80
CA LEU A 91 -8.89 -5.28 -8.84
C LEU A 91 -7.78 -4.37 -9.34
N ASP A 92 -8.06 -3.07 -9.42
CA ASP A 92 -7.08 -2.04 -9.76
C ASP A 92 -6.39 -1.64 -8.45
N LEU A 93 -5.14 -2.05 -8.30
CA LEU A 93 -4.35 -1.77 -7.09
C LEU A 93 -3.36 -0.65 -7.40
N ARG A 94 -3.40 0.41 -6.61
CA ARG A 94 -2.52 1.56 -6.80
C ARG A 94 -1.74 1.86 -5.54
N PHE A 95 -0.48 2.19 -5.70
CA PHE A 95 0.40 2.55 -4.61
C PHE A 95 1.08 3.87 -4.92
N GLU A 96 0.95 4.85 -4.03
CA GLU A 96 1.46 6.21 -4.23
C GLU A 96 2.26 6.65 -3.01
N VAL A 97 3.28 7.47 -3.26
CA VAL A 97 4.08 8.06 -2.20
C VAL A 97 3.79 9.56 -2.17
N ASP A 98 3.40 10.03 -0.99
CA ASP A 98 3.12 11.44 -0.76
C ASP A 98 4.32 12.07 -0.08
N LEU A 99 5.11 12.81 -0.83
CA LEU A 99 6.32 13.41 -0.31
C LEU A 99 6.05 14.58 0.62
N HIS A 100 4.80 15.04 0.69
CA HIS A 100 4.42 16.11 1.60
C HIS A 100 3.95 15.59 2.95
N ASP A 101 3.73 14.28 3.03
CA ASP A 101 3.25 13.69 4.27
C ASP A 101 4.31 13.79 5.35
N GLY A 102 3.87 14.11 6.57
CA GLY A 102 4.76 14.24 7.70
C GLY A 102 5.50 15.56 7.76
N ARG A 103 5.36 16.42 6.76
CA ARG A 103 5.97 17.72 6.79
C ARG A 103 5.14 18.67 7.59
N THR A 104 5.82 19.51 8.35
CA THR A 104 5.15 20.58 9.05
C THR A 104 4.74 21.63 8.03
N ARG A 105 3.49 21.99 8.07
CA ARG A 105 3.01 23.02 7.20
C ARG A 105 3.35 24.37 7.74
N PRO A 106 3.84 25.29 6.91
CA PRO A 106 4.00 26.66 7.35
C PRO A 106 2.63 27.23 7.68
N ARG A 107 2.61 28.06 8.66
CA ARG A 107 1.37 28.66 9.08
C ARG A 107 1.46 30.13 9.03
#